data_832297dca4df6b702be3b9dd5035e046
#
_entry.id   832297dca4df6b702be3b9dd5035e046
#
_cell.length_a   1.000
_cell.length_b   1.000
_cell.length_c   1.000
_cell.angle_alpha   90.00
_cell.angle_beta   90.00
_cell.angle_gamma   90.00
#
_symmetry.space_group_name_H-M   'P 1'
#
loop_
_entity.id
_entity.type
_entity.pdbx_description
1 polymer ?
#
loop_
_entity_poly.entity_id
_entity_poly.type
_entity_poly.pdbx_seq_one_letter_code
_entity_poly.pdbx_strand_id
1 'polypeptide(L)'
;MSFVIAAPEFLTAAAMDLASIGSTVSAASAAASAPTVAILAAGADEVSIAVAALFGMHGQAYQALSVQASAFHQQFVQALTAGAYSYASAEAAAVTPLQQLVDVINAPFRSALGRPLIGNGANGKPGTGQDGGAGGLLYGSGGNGGSGLAGSGQKGGNGGAAGLFGNGGAGGAGASNQAGNGGAGGNGGAGGLIWGTAGTGGNGGFTTFLDAAGGAGGAGGAGGLFGAGGAGGVGGAALGGGAQAAGGNGGAGGVGGLFGAGGAGGAGGFGDTGGTGGGGGAGGLFGPGGGSGGVGGFGDTGGTGGDGGSGGLFGVGGAGGHGGFGSAAGGDGGAGGAGGTVFGSGGAGGAGGVATVAGHGGHGGNAGLLYGTGGGGGAGGFGGFGGDGGDGGIGGLVGSGGAGGSGGTGTLSGGRGGAGGNAGTFYGSGGAGGAGGESDNGDGGNGGVGGKAGLVGEGGNGGDGGATIAGKGGSGGNGGNAWLTGQGGNGGNAAFGKAGTGSVGVGGAGGLLEGQNGENGLLPS
;
A
#
# COMPACT_ATOMS: atom_id res chain seq x y z
N MET A 1 -10.99 -41.52 3.58
CA MET A 1 -12.08 -40.65 4.07
C MET A 1 -11.74 -39.23 3.67
N SER A 2 -12.56 -38.58 2.88
CA SER A 2 -12.34 -37.17 2.52
C SER A 2 -12.86 -36.34 3.69
N PHE A 3 -11.96 -35.59 4.35
CA PHE A 3 -12.34 -34.64 5.38
C PHE A 3 -12.83 -33.36 4.68
N VAL A 4 -14.08 -33.00 4.90
CA VAL A 4 -14.60 -31.67 4.54
C VAL A 4 -14.32 -30.76 5.72
N ILE A 5 -13.45 -29.79 5.54
CA ILE A 5 -13.23 -28.71 6.51
C ILE A 5 -14.28 -27.65 6.21
N ALA A 6 -15.31 -27.58 7.03
CA ALA A 6 -16.28 -26.50 6.98
C ALA A 6 -15.92 -25.48 8.06
N ALA A 7 -15.89 -24.20 7.69
CA ALA A 7 -15.77 -23.13 8.68
C ALA A 7 -17.18 -22.57 8.97
N PRO A 8 -17.81 -22.92 10.12
CA PRO A 8 -19.21 -22.56 10.42
C PRO A 8 -19.44 -21.06 10.41
N GLU A 9 -18.43 -20.26 10.72
CA GLU A 9 -18.49 -18.81 10.73
C GLU A 9 -18.75 -18.23 9.34
N PHE A 10 -18.09 -18.78 8.30
CA PHE A 10 -18.31 -18.35 6.92
C PHE A 10 -19.69 -18.74 6.40
N LEU A 11 -20.20 -19.90 6.81
CA LEU A 11 -21.56 -20.33 6.47
C LEU A 11 -22.60 -19.43 7.15
N THR A 12 -22.38 -19.05 8.40
CA THR A 12 -23.24 -18.13 9.13
C THR A 12 -23.21 -16.73 8.52
N ALA A 13 -22.03 -16.21 8.16
CA ALA A 13 -21.89 -14.92 7.48
C ALA A 13 -22.62 -14.93 6.12
N ALA A 14 -22.42 -15.98 5.31
CA ALA A 14 -23.10 -16.13 4.03
C ALA A 14 -24.63 -16.23 4.18
N ALA A 15 -25.12 -16.88 5.23
CA ALA A 15 -26.56 -16.93 5.52
C ALA A 15 -27.13 -15.55 5.87
N MET A 16 -26.39 -14.74 6.63
CA MET A 16 -26.77 -13.35 6.97
C MET A 16 -26.78 -12.45 5.74
N ASP A 17 -25.76 -12.54 4.88
CA ASP A 17 -25.69 -11.78 3.63
C ASP A 17 -26.84 -12.14 2.70
N LEU A 18 -27.14 -13.44 2.53
CA LEU A 18 -28.28 -13.91 1.75
C LEU A 18 -29.62 -13.42 2.33
N ALA A 19 -29.79 -13.43 3.65
CA ALA A 19 -30.99 -12.89 4.30
C ALA A 19 -31.16 -11.39 4.01
N SER A 20 -30.08 -10.62 4.03
CA SER A 20 -30.08 -9.20 3.67
C SER A 20 -30.47 -8.97 2.21
N ILE A 21 -29.93 -9.76 1.28
CA ILE A 21 -30.29 -9.73 -0.14
C ILE A 21 -31.79 -10.06 -0.31
N GLY A 22 -32.28 -11.10 0.36
CA GLY A 22 -33.69 -11.48 0.33
C GLY A 22 -34.63 -10.37 0.80
N SER A 23 -34.28 -9.67 1.86
CA SER A 23 -35.06 -8.52 2.37
C SER A 23 -35.07 -7.35 1.38
N THR A 24 -33.93 -7.05 0.76
CA THR A 24 -33.80 -5.99 -0.25
C THR A 24 -34.63 -6.29 -1.50
N VAL A 25 -34.56 -7.53 -2.00
CA VAL A 25 -35.36 -7.98 -3.15
C VAL A 25 -36.85 -7.93 -2.84
N SER A 26 -37.26 -8.36 -1.64
CA SER A 26 -38.66 -8.30 -1.21
C SER A 26 -39.19 -6.86 -1.13
N ALA A 27 -38.38 -5.94 -0.60
CA ALA A 27 -38.73 -4.51 -0.53
C ALA A 27 -38.85 -3.91 -1.94
N ALA A 28 -37.92 -4.22 -2.84
CA ALA A 28 -37.98 -3.78 -4.24
C ALA A 28 -39.19 -4.33 -4.99
N SER A 29 -39.51 -5.61 -4.81
CA SER A 29 -40.70 -6.24 -5.41
C SER A 29 -42.01 -5.64 -4.88
N ALA A 30 -42.07 -5.32 -3.60
CA ALA A 30 -43.22 -4.64 -2.98
C ALA A 30 -43.41 -3.21 -3.53
N ALA A 31 -42.29 -2.45 -3.67
CA ALA A 31 -42.30 -1.10 -4.26
C ALA A 31 -42.72 -1.11 -5.73
N ALA A 32 -42.35 -2.13 -6.50
CA ALA A 32 -42.69 -2.28 -7.90
C ALA A 32 -44.14 -2.78 -8.14
N SER A 33 -44.80 -3.34 -7.12
CA SER A 33 -46.10 -4.00 -7.24
C SER A 33 -47.19 -3.08 -7.78
N ALA A 34 -47.44 -1.93 -7.13
CA ALA A 34 -48.49 -0.98 -7.49
C ALA A 34 -48.32 -0.41 -8.92
N PRO A 35 -47.11 0.12 -9.31
CA PRO A 35 -46.94 0.70 -10.64
C PRO A 35 -46.96 -0.31 -11.79
N THR A 36 -46.67 -1.59 -11.51
CA THR A 36 -46.65 -2.64 -12.58
C THR A 36 -47.96 -3.38 -12.74
N VAL A 37 -48.82 -3.43 -11.72
CA VAL A 37 -50.11 -4.12 -11.77
C VAL A 37 -51.26 -3.16 -12.14
N ALA A 38 -51.17 -1.87 -11.77
CA ALA A 38 -52.21 -0.86 -12.04
C ALA A 38 -51.82 0.06 -13.20
N ILE A 39 -51.47 -0.51 -14.34
CA ILE A 39 -51.14 0.26 -15.56
C ILE A 39 -52.40 0.81 -16.19
N LEU A 40 -52.45 2.14 -16.37
CA LEU A 40 -53.56 2.81 -17.06
C LEU A 40 -53.40 2.70 -18.58
N ALA A 41 -54.52 2.54 -19.28
CA ALA A 41 -54.54 2.55 -20.73
C ALA A 41 -54.10 3.93 -21.27
N ALA A 42 -53.22 3.96 -22.29
CA ALA A 42 -52.70 5.18 -22.88
C ALA A 42 -53.75 6.01 -23.63
N GLY A 43 -54.84 5.35 -24.06
CA GLY A 43 -56.00 5.95 -24.74
C GLY A 43 -57.28 5.17 -24.42
N ALA A 44 -58.44 5.70 -24.87
CA ALA A 44 -59.74 5.07 -24.68
C ALA A 44 -60.10 4.06 -25.80
N ASP A 45 -59.11 3.67 -26.63
CA ASP A 45 -59.29 2.69 -27.69
C ASP A 45 -59.07 1.26 -27.20
N GLU A 46 -59.64 0.29 -27.92
CA GLU A 46 -59.65 -1.12 -27.55
C GLU A 46 -58.22 -1.70 -27.49
N VAL A 47 -57.29 -1.21 -28.30
CA VAL A 47 -55.92 -1.69 -28.33
C VAL A 47 -55.17 -1.23 -27.10
N SER A 48 -55.30 0.05 -26.71
CA SER A 48 -54.67 0.61 -25.50
C SER A 48 -55.19 -0.10 -24.24
N ILE A 49 -56.51 -0.41 -24.19
CA ILE A 49 -57.11 -1.14 -23.07
C ILE A 49 -56.59 -2.59 -23.02
N ALA A 50 -56.52 -3.27 -24.18
CA ALA A 50 -56.00 -4.64 -24.24
C ALA A 50 -54.53 -4.74 -23.85
N VAL A 51 -53.71 -3.79 -24.28
CA VAL A 51 -52.30 -3.72 -23.92
C VAL A 51 -52.10 -3.46 -22.42
N ALA A 52 -52.86 -2.53 -21.83
CA ALA A 52 -52.80 -2.26 -20.38
C ALA A 52 -53.20 -3.53 -19.57
N ALA A 53 -54.25 -4.25 -20.01
CA ALA A 53 -54.65 -5.51 -19.39
C ALA A 53 -53.57 -6.59 -19.48
N LEU A 54 -52.87 -6.70 -20.63
CA LEU A 54 -51.77 -7.66 -20.82
C LEU A 54 -50.61 -7.37 -19.85
N PHE A 55 -50.19 -6.13 -19.73
CA PHE A 55 -49.13 -5.74 -18.77
C PHE A 55 -49.59 -5.98 -17.33
N GLY A 56 -50.84 -5.67 -16.96
CA GLY A 56 -51.37 -5.94 -15.64
C GLY A 56 -51.38 -7.44 -15.30
N MET A 57 -51.78 -8.31 -16.24
CA MET A 57 -51.70 -9.77 -16.05
C MET A 57 -50.25 -10.25 -15.91
N HIS A 58 -49.32 -9.70 -16.68
CA HIS A 58 -47.89 -10.01 -16.55
C HIS A 58 -47.34 -9.60 -15.19
N GLY A 59 -47.67 -8.39 -14.72
CA GLY A 59 -47.32 -7.90 -13.40
C GLY A 59 -47.83 -8.78 -12.28
N GLN A 60 -49.09 -9.23 -12.35
CA GLN A 60 -49.67 -10.17 -11.38
C GLN A 60 -48.97 -11.53 -11.39
N ALA A 61 -48.67 -12.08 -12.58
CA ALA A 61 -47.92 -13.34 -12.69
C ALA A 61 -46.51 -13.22 -12.09
N TYR A 62 -45.83 -12.11 -12.32
CA TYR A 62 -44.52 -11.84 -11.71
C TYR A 62 -44.62 -11.77 -10.17
N GLN A 63 -45.63 -11.09 -9.62
CA GLN A 63 -45.81 -11.01 -8.17
C GLN A 63 -46.07 -12.39 -7.55
N ALA A 64 -46.84 -13.24 -8.18
CA ALA A 64 -47.07 -14.63 -7.73
C ALA A 64 -45.75 -15.43 -7.73
N LEU A 65 -44.94 -15.31 -8.76
CA LEU A 65 -43.61 -15.95 -8.84
C LEU A 65 -42.64 -15.39 -7.80
N SER A 66 -42.65 -14.07 -7.58
CA SER A 66 -41.81 -13.39 -6.58
C SER A 66 -42.07 -13.89 -5.16
N VAL A 67 -43.35 -14.17 -4.81
CA VAL A 67 -43.70 -14.77 -3.50
C VAL A 67 -43.12 -16.17 -3.36
N GLN A 68 -43.20 -17.01 -4.40
CA GLN A 68 -42.63 -18.35 -4.37
C GLN A 68 -41.08 -18.31 -4.27
N ALA A 69 -40.44 -17.42 -5.03
CA ALA A 69 -39.00 -17.23 -4.99
C ALA A 69 -38.54 -16.76 -3.59
N SER A 70 -39.30 -15.85 -2.97
CA SER A 70 -39.01 -15.37 -1.61
C SER A 70 -39.13 -16.49 -0.57
N ALA A 71 -40.17 -17.33 -0.68
CA ALA A 71 -40.34 -18.48 0.22
C ALA A 71 -39.21 -19.51 0.07
N PHE A 72 -38.80 -19.80 -1.16
CA PHE A 72 -37.67 -20.70 -1.44
C PHE A 72 -36.37 -20.10 -0.86
N HIS A 73 -36.12 -18.79 -1.07
CA HIS A 73 -34.93 -18.11 -0.55
C HIS A 73 -34.86 -18.19 0.99
N GLN A 74 -36.01 -17.96 1.66
CA GLN A 74 -36.08 -18.08 3.13
C GLN A 74 -35.76 -19.50 3.62
N GLN A 75 -36.31 -20.52 2.95
CA GLN A 75 -36.05 -21.92 3.27
C GLN A 75 -34.56 -22.26 3.06
N PHE A 76 -33.94 -21.74 2.00
CA PHE A 76 -32.55 -21.94 1.71
C PHE A 76 -31.64 -21.31 2.80
N VAL A 77 -31.91 -20.07 3.20
CA VAL A 77 -31.21 -19.39 4.29
C VAL A 77 -31.35 -20.15 5.61
N GLN A 78 -32.55 -20.65 5.93
CA GLN A 78 -32.77 -21.46 7.13
C GLN A 78 -31.98 -22.78 7.09
N ALA A 79 -31.95 -23.46 5.95
CA ALA A 79 -31.20 -24.70 5.79
C ALA A 79 -29.70 -24.46 5.91
N LEU A 80 -29.18 -23.37 5.35
CA LEU A 80 -27.78 -22.98 5.46
C LEU A 80 -27.40 -22.67 6.90
N THR A 81 -28.24 -21.93 7.63
CA THR A 81 -28.05 -21.62 9.05
C THR A 81 -28.07 -22.89 9.92
N ALA A 82 -29.04 -23.79 9.69
CA ALA A 82 -29.11 -25.07 10.40
C ALA A 82 -27.87 -25.95 10.12
N GLY A 83 -27.39 -25.95 8.87
CA GLY A 83 -26.14 -26.61 8.48
C GLY A 83 -24.93 -26.07 9.26
N ALA A 84 -24.80 -24.75 9.34
CA ALA A 84 -23.72 -24.11 10.11
C ALA A 84 -23.76 -24.53 11.58
N TYR A 85 -24.92 -24.52 12.21
CA TYR A 85 -25.08 -25.00 13.60
C TYR A 85 -24.71 -26.47 13.78
N SER A 86 -25.09 -27.34 12.82
CA SER A 86 -24.74 -28.78 12.91
C SER A 86 -23.24 -29.01 12.81
N TYR A 87 -22.54 -28.29 11.95
CA TYR A 87 -21.09 -28.32 11.87
C TYR A 87 -20.43 -27.78 13.15
N ALA A 88 -20.88 -26.63 13.67
CA ALA A 88 -20.36 -26.06 14.91
C ALA A 88 -20.54 -27.01 16.10
N SER A 89 -21.70 -27.67 16.22
CA SER A 89 -21.96 -28.62 17.30
C SER A 89 -21.11 -29.89 17.18
N ALA A 90 -20.92 -30.41 15.97
CA ALA A 90 -20.06 -31.57 15.71
C ALA A 90 -18.59 -31.25 16.01
N GLU A 91 -18.11 -30.07 15.65
CA GLU A 91 -16.77 -29.59 15.95
C GLU A 91 -16.56 -29.43 17.46
N ALA A 92 -17.51 -28.80 18.18
CA ALA A 92 -17.46 -28.69 19.63
C ALA A 92 -17.42 -30.06 20.33
N ALA A 93 -18.19 -31.04 19.87
CA ALA A 93 -18.20 -32.39 20.41
C ALA A 93 -16.86 -33.13 20.17
N ALA A 94 -16.22 -32.89 19.02
CA ALA A 94 -14.92 -33.49 18.71
C ALA A 94 -13.76 -32.86 19.48
N VAL A 95 -13.84 -31.57 19.82
CA VAL A 95 -12.77 -30.80 20.48
C VAL A 95 -12.73 -31.07 22.01
N THR A 96 -13.86 -31.42 22.63
CA THR A 96 -13.95 -31.54 24.11
C THR A 96 -12.91 -32.47 24.75
N PRO A 97 -12.66 -33.70 24.27
CA PRO A 97 -11.66 -34.58 24.88
C PRO A 97 -10.22 -34.08 24.69
N LEU A 98 -9.93 -33.51 23.54
CA LEU A 98 -8.63 -32.90 23.26
C LEU A 98 -8.40 -31.67 24.14
N GLN A 99 -9.45 -30.84 24.36
CA GLN A 99 -9.35 -29.68 25.24
C GLN A 99 -9.06 -30.05 26.67
N GLN A 100 -9.69 -31.12 27.20
CA GLN A 100 -9.40 -31.62 28.54
C GLN A 100 -7.93 -32.06 28.71
N LEU A 101 -7.38 -32.76 27.71
CA LEU A 101 -5.98 -33.12 27.69
C LEU A 101 -5.06 -31.89 27.67
N VAL A 102 -5.37 -30.93 26.82
CA VAL A 102 -4.63 -29.67 26.73
C VAL A 102 -4.71 -28.88 28.04
N ASP A 103 -5.86 -28.89 28.73
CA ASP A 103 -6.03 -28.20 30.00
C ASP A 103 -5.20 -28.87 31.11
N VAL A 104 -5.11 -30.20 31.14
CA VAL A 104 -4.22 -30.95 32.08
C VAL A 104 -2.74 -30.60 31.79
N ILE A 105 -2.33 -30.59 30.54
CA ILE A 105 -0.96 -30.21 30.13
C ILE A 105 -0.66 -28.75 30.53
N ASN A 106 -1.61 -27.85 30.36
CA ASN A 106 -1.43 -26.43 30.61
C ASN A 106 -1.51 -26.03 32.10
N ALA A 107 -2.16 -26.84 32.94
CA ALA A 107 -2.40 -26.49 34.34
C ALA A 107 -1.13 -26.10 35.12
N PRO A 108 -0.01 -26.85 35.08
CA PRO A 108 1.20 -26.49 35.81
C PRO A 108 1.85 -25.21 35.27
N PHE A 109 1.77 -24.97 33.97
CA PHE A 109 2.34 -23.75 33.34
C PHE A 109 1.50 -22.50 33.65
N ARG A 110 0.18 -22.63 33.66
CA ARG A 110 -0.72 -21.53 34.06
C ARG A 110 -0.51 -21.14 35.52
N SER A 111 -0.32 -22.12 36.41
CA SER A 111 -0.11 -21.87 37.83
C SER A 111 1.25 -21.25 38.13
N ALA A 112 2.32 -21.71 37.46
CA ALA A 112 3.68 -21.24 37.70
C ALA A 112 4.05 -19.96 36.93
N LEU A 113 3.57 -19.81 35.69
CA LEU A 113 4.01 -18.77 34.74
C LEU A 113 2.89 -17.86 34.24
N GLY A 114 1.64 -18.10 34.68
CA GLY A 114 0.47 -17.31 34.26
C GLY A 114 0.08 -17.50 32.80
N ARG A 115 0.72 -18.41 32.05
CA ARG A 115 0.50 -18.65 30.62
C ARG A 115 0.39 -20.14 30.32
N PRO A 116 -0.45 -20.56 29.34
CA PRO A 116 -0.49 -21.94 28.91
C PRO A 116 0.81 -22.34 28.20
N LEU A 117 1.14 -23.61 28.20
CA LEU A 117 2.23 -24.16 27.36
C LEU A 117 1.80 -24.21 25.91
N ILE A 118 0.59 -24.68 25.64
CA ILE A 118 -0.01 -24.87 24.31
C ILE A 118 -1.39 -24.23 24.30
N GLY A 119 -1.66 -23.43 23.27
CA GLY A 119 -2.97 -22.81 23.05
C GLY A 119 -2.84 -21.37 22.54
N ASN A 120 -3.84 -20.92 21.82
CA ASN A 120 -3.89 -19.55 21.32
C ASN A 120 -4.21 -18.56 22.43
N GLY A 121 -3.71 -17.33 22.31
CA GLY A 121 -4.12 -16.21 23.15
C GLY A 121 -5.59 -15.87 22.93
N ALA A 122 -6.28 -15.42 23.96
CA ALA A 122 -7.66 -14.94 23.84
C ALA A 122 -7.70 -13.66 23.01
N ASN A 123 -8.70 -13.54 22.15
CA ASN A 123 -8.94 -12.29 21.43
C ASN A 123 -9.47 -11.22 22.40
N GLY A 124 -9.06 -9.97 22.19
CA GLY A 124 -9.65 -8.82 22.86
C GLY A 124 -11.13 -8.68 22.48
N LYS A 125 -11.96 -8.27 23.42
CA LYS A 125 -13.40 -8.11 23.17
C LYS A 125 -13.63 -6.95 22.17
N PRO A 126 -14.42 -7.17 21.11
CA PRO A 126 -14.79 -6.09 20.20
C PRO A 126 -15.49 -4.93 20.93
N GLY A 127 -15.22 -3.71 20.50
CA GLY A 127 -15.81 -2.50 21.09
C GLY A 127 -15.22 -2.08 22.45
N THR A 128 -14.13 -2.72 22.90
CA THR A 128 -13.53 -2.40 24.21
C THR A 128 -12.10 -1.86 24.11
N GLY A 129 -11.45 -1.98 22.95
CA GLY A 129 -10.03 -1.67 22.79
C GLY A 129 -9.11 -2.57 23.61
N GLN A 130 -9.60 -3.74 24.07
CA GLN A 130 -8.83 -4.68 24.86
C GLN A 130 -7.74 -5.33 24.00
N ASP A 131 -6.53 -5.48 24.57
CA ASP A 131 -5.44 -6.18 23.91
C ASP A 131 -5.75 -7.67 23.76
N GLY A 132 -5.21 -8.28 22.71
CA GLY A 132 -5.21 -9.73 22.54
C GLY A 132 -4.27 -10.39 23.55
N GLY A 133 -4.67 -11.57 24.05
CA GLY A 133 -3.86 -12.36 24.96
C GLY A 133 -2.62 -12.94 24.27
N ALA A 134 -1.56 -13.18 25.03
CA ALA A 134 -0.39 -13.88 24.51
C ALA A 134 -0.71 -15.36 24.23
N GLY A 135 -0.15 -15.91 23.15
CA GLY A 135 -0.21 -17.36 22.86
C GLY A 135 0.56 -18.20 23.87
N GLY A 136 0.41 -19.52 23.76
CA GLY A 136 1.13 -20.47 24.60
C GLY A 136 2.64 -20.33 24.51
N LEU A 137 3.34 -20.76 25.57
CA LEU A 137 4.81 -20.63 25.63
C LEU A 137 5.52 -21.41 24.53
N LEU A 138 5.07 -22.63 24.25
CA LEU A 138 5.66 -23.53 23.26
C LEU A 138 4.97 -23.36 21.91
N TYR A 139 3.66 -23.48 21.87
CA TYR A 139 2.86 -23.47 20.66
C TYR A 139 1.55 -22.69 20.87
N GLY A 140 1.26 -21.77 19.95
CA GLY A 140 0.03 -21.02 19.91
C GLY A 140 0.22 -19.61 19.39
N SER A 141 -0.75 -19.16 18.63
CA SER A 141 -0.79 -17.80 18.11
C SER A 141 -1.24 -16.81 19.19
N GLY A 142 -0.77 -15.58 19.11
CA GLY A 142 -1.32 -14.47 19.89
C GLY A 142 -2.78 -14.20 19.52
N GLY A 143 -3.59 -13.76 20.50
CA GLY A 143 -4.95 -13.31 20.26
C GLY A 143 -4.99 -11.97 19.52
N ASN A 144 -6.02 -11.72 18.72
CA ASN A 144 -6.22 -10.44 18.07
C ASN A 144 -6.65 -9.37 19.09
N GLY A 145 -6.23 -8.13 18.90
CA GLY A 145 -6.73 -6.99 19.66
C GLY A 145 -8.21 -6.71 19.37
N GLY A 146 -8.96 -6.29 20.39
CA GLY A 146 -10.36 -5.86 20.24
C GLY A 146 -10.45 -4.50 19.55
N SER A 147 -11.48 -4.27 18.73
CA SER A 147 -11.75 -2.95 18.18
C SER A 147 -12.10 -1.96 19.28
N GLY A 148 -11.87 -0.66 19.04
CA GLY A 148 -12.37 0.40 19.89
C GLY A 148 -13.90 0.50 19.85
N LEU A 149 -14.50 1.17 20.83
CA LEU A 149 -15.95 1.40 20.93
C LEU A 149 -16.38 2.36 19.81
N ALA A 150 -17.25 1.91 18.91
CA ALA A 150 -17.75 2.72 17.81
C ALA A 150 -18.32 4.07 18.27
N GLY A 151 -18.01 5.14 17.57
CA GLY A 151 -18.45 6.50 17.87
C GLY A 151 -17.65 7.23 18.94
N SER A 152 -16.69 6.59 19.63
CA SER A 152 -15.95 7.17 20.76
C SER A 152 -14.55 7.67 20.42
N GLY A 153 -14.00 7.33 19.25
CA GLY A 153 -12.58 7.59 18.93
C GLY A 153 -11.60 6.76 19.76
N GLN A 154 -12.07 5.69 20.42
CA GLN A 154 -11.22 4.82 21.23
C GLN A 154 -10.21 4.08 20.37
N LYS A 155 -8.99 3.94 20.86
CA LYS A 155 -7.94 3.14 20.23
C LYS A 155 -8.34 1.65 20.20
N GLY A 156 -7.95 0.95 19.11
CA GLY A 156 -8.00 -0.51 19.07
C GLY A 156 -6.94 -1.15 19.97
N GLY A 157 -7.24 -2.34 20.49
CA GLY A 157 -6.31 -3.14 21.29
C GLY A 157 -5.13 -3.67 20.47
N ASN A 158 -3.99 -3.86 21.10
CA ASN A 158 -2.84 -4.49 20.44
C ASN A 158 -3.07 -5.99 20.25
N GLY A 159 -2.49 -6.56 19.21
CA GLY A 159 -2.45 -8.02 19.05
C GLY A 159 -1.51 -8.66 20.08
N GLY A 160 -1.87 -9.85 20.53
CA GLY A 160 -1.03 -10.64 21.45
C GLY A 160 0.20 -11.22 20.76
N ALA A 161 1.31 -11.35 21.48
CA ALA A 161 2.51 -12.03 20.98
C ALA A 161 2.33 -13.56 21.01
N ALA A 162 2.90 -14.27 20.03
CA ALA A 162 3.04 -15.73 20.10
C ALA A 162 4.15 -16.14 21.10
N GLY A 163 4.26 -17.44 21.36
CA GLY A 163 5.37 -18.00 22.14
C GLY A 163 6.57 -18.40 21.27
N LEU A 164 7.00 -19.65 21.37
CA LEU A 164 8.13 -20.18 20.57
C LEU A 164 7.71 -20.41 19.11
N PHE A 165 6.54 -21.04 18.91
CA PHE A 165 5.93 -21.32 17.60
C PHE A 165 4.51 -20.75 17.55
N GLY A 166 4.19 -20.00 16.51
CA GLY A 166 2.86 -19.45 16.27
C GLY A 166 2.92 -18.03 15.72
N ASN A 167 1.81 -17.55 15.19
CA ASN A 167 1.73 -16.21 14.61
C ASN A 167 1.35 -15.17 15.68
N GLY A 168 1.85 -13.96 15.55
CA GLY A 168 1.38 -12.81 16.32
C GLY A 168 -0.08 -12.48 16.00
N GLY A 169 -0.85 -12.02 16.97
CA GLY A 169 -2.22 -11.56 16.78
C GLY A 169 -2.28 -10.24 16.03
N ALA A 170 -3.31 -10.01 15.24
CA ALA A 170 -3.53 -8.72 14.58
C ALA A 170 -3.93 -7.64 15.61
N GLY A 171 -3.54 -6.40 15.37
CA GLY A 171 -4.04 -5.25 16.13
C GLY A 171 -5.52 -4.99 15.83
N GLY A 172 -6.28 -4.55 16.83
CA GLY A 172 -7.68 -4.16 16.69
C GLY A 172 -7.84 -2.84 15.93
N ALA A 173 -8.95 -2.67 15.21
CA ALA A 173 -9.25 -1.40 14.56
C ALA A 173 -9.56 -0.29 15.58
N GLY A 174 -9.10 0.91 15.30
CA GLY A 174 -9.52 2.12 16.02
C GLY A 174 -10.99 2.43 15.76
N ALA A 175 -11.66 3.03 16.73
CA ALA A 175 -13.07 3.40 16.61
C ALA A 175 -13.26 4.64 15.73
N SER A 176 -14.37 4.67 14.99
CA SER A 176 -14.86 5.91 14.39
C SER A 176 -15.22 6.93 15.46
N ASN A 177 -15.23 8.22 15.11
CA ASN A 177 -15.65 9.29 16.01
C ASN A 177 -16.52 10.30 15.27
N GLN A 178 -17.60 10.75 15.92
CA GLN A 178 -18.51 11.76 15.39
C GLN A 178 -18.38 13.11 16.14
N ALA A 179 -17.53 13.14 17.17
CA ALA A 179 -17.37 14.30 18.05
C ALA A 179 -15.88 14.70 18.23
N GLY A 180 -14.97 14.15 17.44
CA GLY A 180 -13.53 14.44 17.50
C GLY A 180 -12.73 13.50 16.62
N ASN A 181 -11.47 13.32 16.92
CA ASN A 181 -10.55 12.50 16.10
C ASN A 181 -10.94 11.02 16.11
N GLY A 182 -10.69 10.35 14.99
CA GLY A 182 -10.80 8.90 14.90
C GLY A 182 -9.80 8.20 15.82
N GLY A 183 -10.16 7.02 16.33
CA GLY A 183 -9.28 6.21 17.20
C GLY A 183 -8.11 5.60 16.42
N ALA A 184 -6.92 5.53 17.00
CA ALA A 184 -5.79 4.83 16.39
C ALA A 184 -6.03 3.31 16.36
N GLY A 185 -5.50 2.63 15.34
CA GLY A 185 -5.43 1.17 15.31
C GLY A 185 -4.44 0.64 16.34
N GLY A 186 -4.70 -0.58 16.83
CA GLY A 186 -3.77 -1.30 17.70
C GLY A 186 -2.56 -1.85 16.94
N ASN A 187 -1.43 -2.04 17.58
CA ASN A 187 -0.27 -2.66 16.97
C ASN A 187 -0.45 -4.16 16.79
N GLY A 188 0.17 -4.74 15.78
CA GLY A 188 0.26 -6.19 15.62
C GLY A 188 1.16 -6.83 16.67
N GLY A 189 0.83 -8.05 17.09
CA GLY A 189 1.62 -8.84 18.02
C GLY A 189 2.88 -9.43 17.37
N ALA A 190 3.93 -9.67 18.16
CA ALA A 190 5.14 -10.33 17.69
C ALA A 190 4.86 -11.79 17.27
N GLY A 191 5.52 -12.24 16.19
CA GLY A 191 5.54 -13.65 15.78
C GLY A 191 6.28 -14.52 16.78
N GLY A 192 6.14 -15.84 16.63
CA GLY A 192 6.82 -16.81 17.48
C GLY A 192 8.34 -16.71 17.38
N LEU A 193 9.01 -16.89 18.53
CA LEU A 193 10.45 -16.66 18.64
C LEU A 193 11.26 -17.43 17.59
N ILE A 194 10.90 -18.69 17.30
CA ILE A 194 11.54 -19.50 16.27
C ILE A 194 10.78 -19.38 14.93
N TRP A 195 9.49 -19.67 14.94
CA TRP A 195 8.69 -19.74 13.73
C TRP A 195 7.31 -19.12 13.91
N GLY A 196 6.95 -18.28 12.98
CA GLY A 196 5.65 -17.62 12.89
C GLY A 196 5.75 -16.21 12.38
N THR A 197 4.77 -15.79 11.61
CA THR A 197 4.67 -14.40 11.11
C THR A 197 4.18 -13.47 12.22
N ALA A 198 4.61 -12.25 12.19
CA ALA A 198 4.07 -11.23 13.09
C ALA A 198 2.64 -10.84 12.69
N GLY A 199 1.88 -10.33 13.65
CA GLY A 199 0.55 -9.79 13.43
C GLY A 199 0.59 -8.45 12.66
N THR A 200 -0.45 -8.17 11.89
CA THR A 200 -0.63 -6.89 11.21
C THR A 200 -1.11 -5.82 12.19
N GLY A 201 -0.77 -4.56 11.94
CA GLY A 201 -1.37 -3.44 12.64
C GLY A 201 -2.86 -3.29 12.31
N GLY A 202 -3.66 -2.81 13.26
CA GLY A 202 -5.07 -2.49 13.08
C GLY A 202 -5.25 -1.18 12.31
N ASN A 203 -6.34 -1.05 11.59
CA ASN A 203 -6.67 0.19 10.86
C ASN A 203 -7.08 1.30 11.83
N GLY A 204 -6.77 2.54 11.48
CA GLY A 204 -7.28 3.72 12.17
C GLY A 204 -8.79 3.92 11.94
N GLY A 205 -9.48 4.49 12.94
CA GLY A 205 -10.90 4.85 12.85
C GLY A 205 -11.10 6.12 12.02
N PHE A 206 -12.20 6.19 11.29
CA PHE A 206 -12.57 7.40 10.55
C PHE A 206 -13.26 8.42 11.48
N THR A 207 -13.29 9.68 11.05
CA THR A 207 -14.07 10.73 11.71
C THR A 207 -14.99 11.43 10.70
N THR A 208 -16.14 11.91 11.19
CA THR A 208 -17.06 12.78 10.45
C THR A 208 -17.18 14.16 11.12
N PHE A 209 -16.39 14.39 12.17
CA PHE A 209 -16.40 15.67 12.89
C PHE A 209 -15.57 16.72 12.13
N LEU A 210 -16.05 17.95 12.08
CA LEU A 210 -15.39 19.07 11.40
C LEU A 210 -14.01 19.33 12.03
N ASP A 211 -13.00 19.58 11.21
CA ASP A 211 -11.61 19.85 11.60
C ASP A 211 -10.96 18.74 12.46
N ALA A 212 -11.48 17.51 12.41
CA ALA A 212 -10.91 16.38 13.14
C ALA A 212 -10.11 15.46 12.24
N ALA A 213 -9.07 14.86 12.80
CA ALA A 213 -8.20 13.94 12.08
C ALA A 213 -8.71 12.49 12.15
N GLY A 214 -8.50 11.73 11.09
CA GLY A 214 -8.63 10.28 11.10
C GLY A 214 -7.60 9.64 12.05
N GLY A 215 -7.92 8.47 12.61
CA GLY A 215 -7.01 7.73 13.48
C GLY A 215 -5.80 7.18 12.70
N ALA A 216 -4.61 7.16 13.29
CA ALA A 216 -3.46 6.50 12.69
C ALA A 216 -3.63 4.98 12.64
N GLY A 217 -3.09 4.33 11.62
CA GLY A 217 -2.96 2.87 11.56
C GLY A 217 -1.96 2.37 12.60
N GLY A 218 -2.19 1.17 13.15
CA GLY A 218 -1.25 0.53 14.07
C GLY A 218 -0.01 0.00 13.35
N ALA A 219 1.12 -0.09 14.03
CA ALA A 219 2.32 -0.70 13.49
C ALA A 219 2.17 -2.22 13.38
N GLY A 220 2.84 -2.83 12.39
CA GLY A 220 2.98 -4.27 12.31
C GLY A 220 3.89 -4.82 13.41
N GLY A 221 3.66 -6.06 13.85
CA GLY A 221 4.48 -6.73 14.84
C GLY A 221 5.85 -7.14 14.30
N ALA A 222 6.80 -7.42 15.18
CA ALA A 222 8.12 -7.95 14.82
C ALA A 222 8.06 -9.46 14.54
N GLY A 223 8.77 -9.93 13.50
CA GLY A 223 8.95 -11.35 13.21
C GLY A 223 9.90 -12.04 14.22
N GLY A 224 9.71 -13.34 14.42
CA GLY A 224 10.68 -14.19 15.14
C GLY A 224 11.84 -14.59 14.23
N LEU A 225 12.64 -15.60 14.64
CA LEU A 225 13.88 -16.01 13.96
C LEU A 225 13.69 -16.19 12.45
N PHE A 226 12.65 -16.93 12.04
CA PHE A 226 12.30 -17.18 10.62
C PHE A 226 11.04 -16.43 10.16
N GLY A 227 10.47 -15.57 11.02
CA GLY A 227 9.20 -14.90 10.78
C GLY A 227 9.36 -13.57 10.05
N ALA A 228 8.43 -13.29 9.13
CA ALA A 228 8.32 -11.96 8.52
C ALA A 228 7.69 -10.98 9.52
N GLY A 229 8.06 -9.71 9.39
CA GLY A 229 7.39 -8.61 10.09
C GLY A 229 5.95 -8.43 9.58
N GLY A 230 5.06 -8.00 10.47
CA GLY A 230 3.67 -7.72 10.15
C GLY A 230 3.51 -6.44 9.32
N ALA A 231 2.49 -6.37 8.48
CA ALA A 231 2.18 -5.12 7.77
C ALA A 231 1.60 -4.09 8.74
N GLY A 232 1.84 -2.81 8.46
CA GLY A 232 1.19 -1.69 9.16
C GLY A 232 -0.28 -1.56 8.77
N GLY A 233 -1.10 -1.06 9.68
CA GLY A 233 -2.51 -0.77 9.45
C GLY A 233 -2.73 0.50 8.63
N VAL A 234 -3.85 0.59 7.94
CA VAL A 234 -4.23 1.77 7.15
C VAL A 234 -4.68 2.90 8.08
N GLY A 235 -4.35 4.13 7.72
CA GLY A 235 -4.85 5.32 8.43
C GLY A 235 -6.34 5.54 8.19
N GLY A 236 -7.06 6.05 9.20
CA GLY A 236 -8.48 6.35 9.13
C GLY A 236 -8.76 7.61 8.29
N ALA A 237 -9.94 7.67 7.68
CA ALA A 237 -10.38 8.81 6.90
C ALA A 237 -10.91 9.95 7.80
N ALA A 238 -10.67 11.20 7.37
CA ALA A 238 -11.30 12.40 7.90
C ALA A 238 -12.37 12.87 6.91
N LEU A 239 -13.64 12.59 7.19
CA LEU A 239 -14.77 12.83 6.29
C LEU A 239 -15.57 14.10 6.65
N GLY A 240 -15.24 14.76 7.76
CA GLY A 240 -15.95 15.95 8.24
C GLY A 240 -15.60 17.23 7.49
N GLY A 241 -14.52 17.24 6.70
CA GLY A 241 -13.98 18.44 6.07
C GLY A 241 -13.43 19.46 7.06
N GLY A 242 -12.84 20.53 6.56
CA GLY A 242 -12.27 21.64 7.32
C GLY A 242 -10.75 21.67 7.26
N ALA A 243 -10.15 22.83 7.41
CA ALA A 243 -8.72 23.07 7.18
C ALA A 243 -7.75 22.20 8.00
N GLN A 244 -8.23 21.53 9.05
CA GLN A 244 -7.47 20.62 9.89
C GLN A 244 -7.90 19.16 9.77
N ALA A 245 -8.83 18.84 8.87
CA ALA A 245 -9.30 17.48 8.61
C ALA A 245 -8.22 16.64 7.92
N ALA A 246 -7.24 16.16 8.67
CA ALA A 246 -6.17 15.31 8.15
C ALA A 246 -6.56 13.83 8.18
N GLY A 247 -6.29 13.11 7.10
CA GLY A 247 -6.32 11.65 7.12
C GLY A 247 -5.31 11.11 8.13
N GLY A 248 -5.63 10.00 8.77
CA GLY A 248 -4.72 9.31 9.67
C GLY A 248 -3.49 8.78 8.93
N ASN A 249 -2.33 8.79 9.56
CA ASN A 249 -1.12 8.20 8.97
C ASN A 249 -1.23 6.67 8.93
N GLY A 250 -0.66 6.05 7.90
CA GLY A 250 -0.49 4.62 7.86
C GLY A 250 0.48 4.13 8.93
N GLY A 251 0.25 2.94 9.46
CA GLY A 251 1.16 2.31 10.42
C GLY A 251 2.44 1.82 9.76
N ALA A 252 3.56 1.86 10.48
CA ALA A 252 4.81 1.29 9.99
C ALA A 252 4.72 -0.25 9.90
N GLY A 253 5.42 -0.83 8.93
CA GLY A 253 5.64 -2.26 8.84
C GLY A 253 6.56 -2.75 9.96
N GLY A 254 6.34 -3.95 10.44
CA GLY A 254 7.17 -4.58 11.48
C GLY A 254 8.52 -5.05 10.92
N VAL A 255 9.53 -5.10 11.77
CA VAL A 255 10.84 -5.65 11.40
C VAL A 255 10.77 -7.16 11.16
N GLY A 256 11.48 -7.65 10.18
CA GLY A 256 11.65 -9.09 9.96
C GLY A 256 12.52 -9.73 11.04
N GLY A 257 12.32 -11.01 11.32
CA GLY A 257 13.22 -11.79 12.14
C GLY A 257 14.56 -12.01 11.46
N LEU A 258 15.47 -12.80 12.08
CA LEU A 258 16.84 -12.97 11.58
C LEU A 258 16.88 -13.38 10.10
N PHE A 259 15.98 -14.24 9.66
CA PHE A 259 15.82 -14.71 8.27
C PHE A 259 14.53 -14.21 7.59
N GLY A 260 13.77 -13.31 8.26
CA GLY A 260 12.47 -12.84 7.78
C GLY A 260 12.55 -11.56 6.95
N ALA A 261 11.56 -11.35 6.08
CA ALA A 261 11.36 -10.07 5.40
C ALA A 261 10.78 -9.01 6.35
N GLY A 262 11.04 -7.75 6.10
CA GLY A 262 10.32 -6.65 6.73
C GLY A 262 8.86 -6.58 6.26
N GLY A 263 7.96 -6.14 7.14
CA GLY A 263 6.55 -5.92 6.81
C GLY A 263 6.33 -4.64 5.99
N ALA A 264 5.31 -4.62 5.15
CA ALA A 264 4.95 -3.42 4.40
C ALA A 264 4.34 -2.35 5.32
N GLY A 265 4.55 -1.08 4.99
CA GLY A 265 3.85 0.04 5.63
C GLY A 265 2.39 0.12 5.21
N GLY A 266 1.52 0.63 6.09
CA GLY A 266 0.12 0.87 5.81
C GLY A 266 -0.10 2.15 4.99
N ALA A 267 -1.18 2.20 4.21
CA ALA A 267 -1.54 3.41 3.47
C ALA A 267 -2.02 4.52 4.41
N GLY A 268 -1.81 5.78 4.02
CA GLY A 268 -2.40 6.94 4.67
C GLY A 268 -3.91 7.04 4.41
N GLY A 269 -4.64 7.63 5.35
CA GLY A 269 -6.07 7.87 5.25
C GLY A 269 -6.44 9.08 4.39
N PHE A 270 -7.68 9.11 3.94
CA PHE A 270 -8.27 10.24 3.22
C PHE A 270 -8.54 11.41 4.17
N GLY A 271 -8.42 12.66 3.68
CA GLY A 271 -8.76 13.88 4.44
C GLY A 271 -8.54 15.11 3.57
N ASP A 272 -8.82 16.33 4.05
CA ASP A 272 -8.42 17.57 3.34
C ASP A 272 -6.90 17.61 3.18
N THR A 273 -6.17 17.18 4.22
CA THR A 273 -4.77 16.77 4.05
C THR A 273 -4.71 15.25 4.16
N GLY A 274 -4.26 14.57 3.11
CA GLY A 274 -4.08 13.12 3.11
C GLY A 274 -3.07 12.68 4.18
N GLY A 275 -3.34 11.57 4.86
CA GLY A 275 -2.39 10.98 5.80
C GLY A 275 -1.13 10.46 5.10
N THR A 276 0.02 10.48 5.77
CA THR A 276 1.25 9.90 5.24
C THR A 276 1.19 8.38 5.19
N GLY A 277 1.80 7.77 4.19
CA GLY A 277 2.01 6.33 4.17
C GLY A 277 2.97 5.90 5.28
N GLY A 278 2.75 4.72 5.86
CA GLY A 278 3.67 4.15 6.84
C GLY A 278 4.98 3.66 6.21
N GLY A 279 6.10 3.77 6.89
CA GLY A 279 7.37 3.21 6.43
C GLY A 279 7.35 1.68 6.39
N GLY A 280 8.08 1.08 5.45
CA GLY A 280 8.32 -0.36 5.42
C GLY A 280 9.23 -0.80 6.57
N GLY A 281 9.00 -1.98 7.11
CA GLY A 281 9.85 -2.58 8.13
C GLY A 281 11.21 -3.02 7.57
N ALA A 282 12.25 -2.96 8.38
CA ALA A 282 13.55 -3.50 8.00
C ALA A 282 13.50 -5.03 7.85
N GLY A 283 14.23 -5.55 6.88
CA GLY A 283 14.46 -6.99 6.75
C GLY A 283 15.38 -7.51 7.85
N GLY A 284 15.29 -8.80 8.10
CA GLY A 284 16.21 -9.50 9.01
C GLY A 284 17.63 -9.53 8.49
N LEU A 285 18.58 -9.84 9.40
CA LEU A 285 20.02 -9.85 9.07
C LEU A 285 20.33 -10.70 7.83
N PHE A 286 19.75 -11.88 7.73
CA PHE A 286 19.85 -12.80 6.59
C PHE A 286 18.54 -12.91 5.80
N GLY A 287 17.62 -11.99 6.02
CA GLY A 287 16.31 -11.99 5.37
C GLY A 287 16.36 -11.50 3.91
N PRO A 288 15.32 -11.74 3.13
CA PRO A 288 15.27 -11.40 1.71
C PRO A 288 15.21 -9.89 1.46
N GLY A 289 14.81 -9.08 2.42
CA GLY A 289 14.83 -7.64 2.27
C GLY A 289 13.85 -6.89 3.17
N GLY A 290 13.86 -5.57 3.01
CA GLY A 290 12.94 -4.65 3.69
C GLY A 290 11.54 -4.64 3.07
N GLY A 291 10.55 -4.27 3.86
CA GLY A 291 9.17 -4.08 3.39
C GLY A 291 9.01 -2.80 2.57
N SER A 292 8.01 -2.77 1.71
CA SER A 292 7.65 -1.56 0.96
C SER A 292 7.01 -0.50 1.86
N GLY A 293 7.21 0.77 1.54
CA GLY A 293 6.46 1.88 2.13
C GLY A 293 4.99 1.86 1.71
N GLY A 294 4.12 2.41 2.55
CA GLY A 294 2.69 2.59 2.27
C GLY A 294 2.43 3.79 1.37
N VAL A 295 1.33 3.76 0.63
CA VAL A 295 0.90 4.87 -0.22
C VAL A 295 0.37 6.03 0.63
N GLY A 296 0.63 7.27 0.23
CA GLY A 296 0.04 8.47 0.85
C GLY A 296 -1.47 8.56 0.63
N GLY A 297 -2.19 9.16 1.57
CA GLY A 297 -3.63 9.35 1.50
C GLY A 297 -4.03 10.43 0.49
N PHE A 298 -5.29 10.38 0.05
CA PHE A 298 -5.87 11.37 -0.85
C PHE A 298 -6.39 12.58 -0.08
N GLY A 299 -6.40 13.78 -0.71
CA GLY A 299 -6.94 15.00 -0.09
C GLY A 299 -6.91 16.20 -1.02
N ASP A 300 -7.13 17.41 -0.48
CA ASP A 300 -6.77 18.65 -1.18
C ASP A 300 -5.25 18.76 -1.26
N THR A 301 -4.56 18.40 -0.17
CA THR A 301 -3.12 18.10 -0.18
C THR A 301 -2.95 16.60 0.00
N GLY A 302 -2.36 15.93 -0.98
CA GLY A 302 -2.05 14.51 -0.90
C GLY A 302 -1.01 14.21 0.19
N GLY A 303 -1.15 13.09 0.89
CA GLY A 303 -0.18 12.62 1.86
C GLY A 303 1.09 12.09 1.19
N THR A 304 2.24 12.20 1.83
CA THR A 304 3.49 11.61 1.33
C THR A 304 3.47 10.09 1.39
N GLY A 305 4.11 9.43 0.44
CA GLY A 305 4.36 7.99 0.52
C GLY A 305 5.33 7.65 1.64
N GLY A 306 5.20 6.45 2.22
CA GLY A 306 6.14 5.95 3.22
C GLY A 306 7.45 5.48 2.60
N ASP A 307 8.55 5.58 3.32
CA ASP A 307 9.84 5.07 2.86
C ASP A 307 9.88 3.53 2.88
N GLY A 308 10.65 2.95 1.98
CA GLY A 308 10.95 1.52 1.99
C GLY A 308 11.86 1.12 3.14
N GLY A 309 11.68 -0.08 3.68
CA GLY A 309 12.53 -0.64 4.72
C GLY A 309 13.91 -1.05 4.20
N SER A 310 14.93 -0.99 5.06
CA SER A 310 16.29 -1.46 4.71
C SER A 310 16.37 -2.99 4.62
N GLY A 311 17.34 -3.50 3.83
CA GLY A 311 17.54 -4.93 3.58
C GLY A 311 18.55 -5.55 4.53
N GLY A 312 18.55 -5.68 5.75
CA GLY A 312 19.42 -6.42 6.66
C GLY A 312 20.93 -6.42 6.29
N LEU A 313 21.51 -7.60 6.17
CA LEU A 313 22.91 -7.79 5.75
C LEU A 313 23.03 -8.11 4.26
N PHE A 314 22.14 -8.94 3.74
CA PHE A 314 22.18 -9.48 2.37
C PHE A 314 20.91 -9.19 1.53
N GLY A 315 19.86 -8.65 2.14
CA GLY A 315 18.56 -8.45 1.49
C GLY A 315 18.49 -7.19 0.63
N VAL A 316 17.49 -7.12 -0.22
CA VAL A 316 17.19 -5.91 -1.01
C VAL A 316 16.46 -4.86 -0.14
N GLY A 317 16.64 -3.58 -0.45
CA GLY A 317 15.83 -2.51 0.13
C GLY A 317 14.39 -2.55 -0.36
N GLY A 318 13.43 -2.22 0.50
CA GLY A 318 12.02 -2.11 0.13
C GLY A 318 11.76 -0.92 -0.79
N ALA A 319 10.76 -0.99 -1.66
CA ALA A 319 10.34 0.14 -2.47
C ALA A 319 9.68 1.23 -1.60
N GLY A 320 9.86 2.50 -1.94
CA GLY A 320 9.09 3.61 -1.38
C GLY A 320 7.64 3.57 -1.84
N GLY A 321 6.72 4.06 -1.02
CA GLY A 321 5.30 4.20 -1.34
C GLY A 321 5.03 5.40 -2.25
N HIS A 322 3.98 5.33 -3.07
CA HIS A 322 3.57 6.45 -3.89
C HIS A 322 3.00 7.59 -3.04
N GLY A 323 3.22 8.82 -3.46
CA GLY A 323 2.54 9.99 -2.92
C GLY A 323 1.03 9.96 -3.21
N GLY A 324 0.24 10.50 -2.31
CA GLY A 324 -1.21 10.60 -2.44
C GLY A 324 -1.64 11.62 -3.50
N PHE A 325 -2.77 11.36 -4.12
CA PHE A 325 -3.42 12.33 -5.01
C PHE A 325 -3.92 13.55 -4.22
N GLY A 326 -3.73 14.75 -4.80
CA GLY A 326 -4.25 15.99 -4.25
C GLY A 326 -5.01 16.80 -5.29
N SER A 327 -5.97 17.63 -4.88
CA SER A 327 -6.57 18.63 -5.77
C SER A 327 -5.68 19.86 -5.92
N ALA A 328 -5.10 20.37 -4.82
CA ALA A 328 -4.19 21.51 -4.80
C ALA A 328 -2.72 21.07 -4.87
N ALA A 329 -2.29 20.17 -3.99
CA ALA A 329 -0.92 19.68 -3.97
C ALA A 329 -0.89 18.14 -3.83
N GLY A 330 -0.10 17.47 -4.64
CA GLY A 330 0.16 16.03 -4.56
C GLY A 330 1.20 15.73 -3.48
N GLY A 331 1.09 14.57 -2.87
CA GLY A 331 2.10 14.10 -1.92
C GLY A 331 3.36 13.63 -2.63
N ASP A 332 4.52 13.78 -2.00
CA ASP A 332 5.77 13.25 -2.53
C ASP A 332 5.82 11.71 -2.40
N GLY A 333 6.50 11.07 -3.31
CA GLY A 333 6.81 9.64 -3.20
C GLY A 333 7.82 9.37 -2.08
N GLY A 334 7.66 8.26 -1.38
CA GLY A 334 8.60 7.82 -0.35
C GLY A 334 9.94 7.36 -0.95
N ALA A 335 11.02 7.49 -0.21
CA ALA A 335 12.32 7.01 -0.63
C ALA A 335 12.39 5.47 -0.66
N GLY A 336 13.16 4.90 -1.57
CA GLY A 336 13.51 3.49 -1.55
C GLY A 336 14.42 3.16 -0.38
N GLY A 337 14.22 2.00 0.24
CA GLY A 337 15.04 1.52 1.33
C GLY A 337 16.47 1.18 0.89
N ALA A 338 17.44 1.32 1.76
CA ALA A 338 18.81 0.89 1.49
C ALA A 338 18.88 -0.63 1.33
N GLY A 339 19.72 -1.11 0.43
CA GLY A 339 20.09 -2.53 0.34
C GLY A 339 20.79 -2.99 1.61
N GLY A 340 20.97 -4.31 1.74
CA GLY A 340 21.66 -4.91 2.88
C GLY A 340 23.09 -4.38 3.00
N THR A 341 23.58 -4.26 4.25
CA THR A 341 24.85 -3.57 4.52
C THR A 341 26.05 -4.16 3.78
N VAL A 342 26.08 -5.46 3.48
CA VAL A 342 27.17 -6.12 2.75
C VAL A 342 26.79 -6.34 1.29
N PHE A 343 25.66 -7.05 1.05
CA PHE A 343 25.13 -7.32 -0.28
C PHE A 343 23.66 -6.89 -0.30
N GLY A 344 23.21 -6.38 -1.42
CA GLY A 344 21.81 -6.09 -1.68
C GLY A 344 21.64 -4.82 -2.50
N SER A 345 20.67 -4.86 -3.38
CA SER A 345 20.29 -3.70 -4.18
C SER A 345 19.41 -2.75 -3.35
N GLY A 346 19.52 -1.47 -3.59
CA GLY A 346 18.60 -0.47 -3.03
C GLY A 346 17.20 -0.64 -3.60
N GLY A 347 16.17 -0.26 -2.83
CA GLY A 347 14.79 -0.21 -3.27
C GLY A 347 14.52 0.99 -4.18
N ALA A 348 13.53 0.87 -5.08
CA ALA A 348 13.08 1.99 -5.90
C ALA A 348 12.34 3.04 -5.06
N GLY A 349 12.47 4.32 -5.43
CA GLY A 349 11.64 5.40 -4.88
C GLY A 349 10.19 5.32 -5.39
N GLY A 350 9.24 5.80 -4.59
CA GLY A 350 7.83 5.91 -4.95
C GLY A 350 7.56 7.07 -5.92
N ALA A 351 6.54 6.97 -6.75
CA ALA A 351 6.13 8.08 -7.61
C ALA A 351 5.43 9.20 -6.82
N GLY A 352 5.57 10.43 -7.26
CA GLY A 352 4.85 11.58 -6.72
C GLY A 352 3.36 11.53 -7.07
N GLY A 353 2.53 12.15 -6.23
CA GLY A 353 1.08 12.25 -6.40
C GLY A 353 0.67 13.27 -7.45
N VAL A 354 -0.46 13.02 -8.10
CA VAL A 354 -1.08 13.89 -9.09
C VAL A 354 -1.81 15.03 -8.39
N ALA A 355 -1.67 16.29 -8.87
CA ALA A 355 -2.38 17.46 -8.33
C ALA A 355 -2.17 18.69 -9.22
N THR A 356 -2.75 19.85 -8.83
CA THR A 356 -2.39 21.13 -9.46
C THR A 356 -0.90 21.41 -9.31
N VAL A 357 -0.34 21.27 -8.11
CA VAL A 357 1.10 21.20 -7.86
C VAL A 357 1.43 19.75 -7.55
N ALA A 358 2.01 19.06 -8.51
CA ALA A 358 2.24 17.62 -8.35
C ALA A 358 3.38 17.35 -7.37
N GLY A 359 3.29 16.19 -6.69
CA GLY A 359 4.33 15.72 -5.78
C GLY A 359 5.58 15.25 -6.51
N HIS A 360 6.72 15.31 -5.83
CA HIS A 360 8.01 14.82 -6.35
C HIS A 360 8.12 13.30 -6.23
N GLY A 361 8.89 12.69 -7.12
CA GLY A 361 9.27 11.28 -6.97
C GLY A 361 10.25 11.08 -5.83
N GLY A 362 10.13 9.97 -5.11
CA GLY A 362 11.06 9.58 -4.05
C GLY A 362 12.43 9.16 -4.61
N HIS A 363 13.50 9.35 -3.83
CA HIS A 363 14.83 8.89 -4.22
C HIS A 363 14.95 7.37 -4.16
N GLY A 364 15.76 6.79 -5.04
CA GLY A 364 16.14 5.39 -4.96
C GLY A 364 17.06 5.12 -3.78
N GLY A 365 16.93 3.95 -3.15
CA GLY A 365 17.79 3.51 -2.05
C GLY A 365 19.22 3.19 -2.53
N ASN A 366 20.21 3.39 -1.67
CA ASN A 366 21.59 3.00 -1.95
C ASN A 366 21.76 1.48 -1.83
N ALA A 367 22.67 0.92 -2.60
CA ALA A 367 23.06 -0.48 -2.50
C ALA A 367 23.87 -0.76 -1.23
N GLY A 368 24.07 -2.05 -0.95
CA GLY A 368 25.00 -2.53 0.06
C GLY A 368 26.46 -2.22 -0.28
N LEU A 369 27.32 -2.27 0.76
CA LEU A 369 28.71 -1.82 0.64
C LEU A 369 29.51 -2.56 -0.44
N LEU A 370 29.46 -3.90 -0.47
CA LEU A 370 30.32 -4.69 -1.36
C LEU A 370 29.69 -4.92 -2.74
N TYR A 371 28.44 -5.36 -2.78
CA TYR A 371 27.79 -5.72 -4.03
C TYR A 371 26.31 -5.33 -4.02
N GLY A 372 25.85 -4.68 -5.08
CA GLY A 372 24.45 -4.35 -5.30
C GLY A 372 24.29 -3.13 -6.19
N THR A 373 23.16 -3.03 -6.87
CA THR A 373 22.78 -1.88 -7.68
C THR A 373 22.00 -0.86 -6.83
N GLY A 374 22.20 0.41 -7.09
CA GLY A 374 21.35 1.46 -6.54
C GLY A 374 19.91 1.30 -7.04
N GLY A 375 18.93 1.65 -6.21
CA GLY A 375 17.52 1.68 -6.60
C GLY A 375 17.23 2.82 -7.58
N GLY A 376 16.25 2.66 -8.46
CA GLY A 376 15.78 3.74 -9.33
C GLY A 376 15.04 4.82 -8.54
N GLY A 377 15.13 6.09 -8.95
CA GLY A 377 14.29 7.17 -8.45
C GLY A 377 12.85 7.02 -8.94
N GLY A 378 11.88 7.49 -8.15
CA GLY A 378 10.47 7.54 -8.51
C GLY A 378 10.17 8.65 -9.53
N ALA A 379 9.16 8.46 -10.35
CA ALA A 379 8.70 9.49 -11.27
C ALA A 379 8.00 10.63 -10.52
N GLY A 380 8.14 11.86 -11.00
CA GLY A 380 7.33 13.00 -10.54
C GLY A 380 5.87 12.86 -10.94
N GLY A 381 4.97 13.42 -10.15
CA GLY A 381 3.51 13.41 -10.42
C GLY A 381 3.10 14.32 -11.58
N PHE A 382 1.91 14.06 -12.11
CA PHE A 382 1.29 14.90 -13.17
C PHE A 382 0.49 16.04 -12.58
N GLY A 383 0.45 17.22 -13.24
CA GLY A 383 -0.37 18.32 -12.72
C GLY A 383 -0.38 19.60 -13.53
N GLY A 384 -0.75 20.69 -12.88
CA GLY A 384 -0.51 22.03 -13.40
C GLY A 384 0.99 22.31 -13.47
N PHE A 385 1.66 22.10 -12.33
CA PHE A 385 3.12 22.04 -12.22
C PHE A 385 3.52 20.59 -12.03
N GLY A 386 4.24 20.02 -12.98
CA GLY A 386 4.75 18.66 -12.88
C GLY A 386 5.77 18.52 -11.76
N GLY A 387 5.71 17.42 -11.02
CA GLY A 387 6.66 17.10 -9.96
C GLY A 387 8.03 16.68 -10.51
N ASP A 388 9.11 16.95 -9.80
CA ASP A 388 10.44 16.49 -10.20
C ASP A 388 10.57 14.98 -9.97
N GLY A 389 11.34 14.29 -10.80
CA GLY A 389 11.70 12.89 -10.59
C GLY A 389 12.72 12.75 -9.47
N GLY A 390 12.67 11.66 -8.74
CA GLY A 390 13.64 11.33 -7.68
C GLY A 390 14.99 10.89 -8.27
N ASP A 391 16.08 11.11 -7.53
CA ASP A 391 17.39 10.65 -7.94
C ASP A 391 17.56 9.13 -7.77
N GLY A 392 18.40 8.53 -8.58
CA GLY A 392 18.79 7.13 -8.44
C GLY A 392 19.76 6.92 -7.28
N GLY A 393 19.67 5.76 -6.63
CA GLY A 393 20.58 5.36 -5.55
C GLY A 393 22.00 5.02 -6.03
N ILE A 394 22.96 5.06 -5.11
CA ILE A 394 24.36 4.74 -5.37
C ILE A 394 24.58 3.22 -5.37
N GLY A 395 25.41 2.71 -6.29
CA GLY A 395 25.82 1.32 -6.32
C GLY A 395 26.81 0.96 -5.21
N GLY A 396 26.92 -0.33 -4.84
CA GLY A 396 27.94 -0.84 -3.93
C GLY A 396 29.33 -0.79 -4.55
N LEU A 397 30.34 -1.31 -3.85
CA LEU A 397 31.75 -1.34 -4.36
C LEU A 397 31.84 -1.95 -5.76
N VAL A 398 31.03 -2.99 -6.00
CA VAL A 398 30.74 -3.60 -7.30
C VAL A 398 29.24 -3.52 -7.54
N GLY A 399 28.83 -2.60 -8.41
CA GLY A 399 27.40 -2.42 -8.75
C GLY A 399 27.14 -1.12 -9.48
N SER A 400 26.10 -1.09 -10.26
CA SER A 400 25.69 0.09 -11.02
C SER A 400 24.87 1.05 -10.17
N GLY A 401 24.91 2.31 -10.49
CA GLY A 401 23.98 3.30 -9.95
C GLY A 401 22.56 3.09 -10.46
N GLY A 402 21.57 3.47 -9.67
CA GLY A 402 20.15 3.46 -10.09
C GLY A 402 19.84 4.58 -11.09
N ALA A 403 18.88 4.36 -11.97
CA ALA A 403 18.41 5.42 -12.85
C ALA A 403 17.66 6.51 -12.08
N GLY A 404 17.75 7.77 -12.49
CA GLY A 404 16.87 8.84 -12.02
C GLY A 404 15.45 8.66 -12.56
N GLY A 405 14.46 9.10 -11.78
CA GLY A 405 13.06 9.12 -12.16
C GLY A 405 12.74 10.21 -13.18
N SER A 406 11.76 10.01 -14.04
CA SER A 406 11.30 11.04 -14.97
C SER A 406 10.58 12.17 -14.22
N GLY A 407 10.72 13.40 -14.71
CA GLY A 407 9.86 14.51 -14.28
C GLY A 407 8.44 14.30 -14.76
N GLY A 408 7.47 14.76 -14.00
CA GLY A 408 6.05 14.72 -14.32
C GLY A 408 5.67 15.75 -15.37
N THR A 409 4.71 15.42 -16.22
CA THR A 409 4.14 16.39 -17.17
C THR A 409 3.30 17.41 -16.44
N GLY A 410 3.30 18.65 -16.94
CA GLY A 410 2.52 19.73 -16.36
C GLY A 410 1.91 20.62 -17.40
N THR A 411 0.70 21.15 -17.15
CA THR A 411 0.07 22.13 -18.05
C THR A 411 0.72 23.49 -17.96
N LEU A 412 1.31 23.86 -16.81
CA LEU A 412 1.96 25.15 -16.56
C LEU A 412 3.48 25.07 -16.58
N SER A 413 4.06 23.96 -16.14
CA SER A 413 5.50 23.64 -16.28
C SER A 413 5.74 22.16 -16.11
N GLY A 414 6.66 21.58 -16.87
CA GLY A 414 7.13 20.23 -16.68
C GLY A 414 8.10 20.13 -15.50
N GLY A 415 8.06 19.01 -14.76
CA GLY A 415 9.01 18.67 -13.70
C GLY A 415 10.38 18.28 -14.25
N ARG A 416 11.42 18.42 -13.46
CA ARG A 416 12.79 18.00 -13.83
C ARG A 416 12.94 16.50 -13.71
N GLY A 417 13.75 15.89 -14.57
CA GLY A 417 14.20 14.52 -14.38
C GLY A 417 15.21 14.42 -13.23
N GLY A 418 15.13 13.35 -12.46
CA GLY A 418 16.07 13.05 -11.38
C GLY A 418 17.46 12.66 -11.91
N ALA A 419 18.51 12.88 -11.12
CA ALA A 419 19.84 12.46 -11.49
C ALA A 419 20.01 10.93 -11.41
N GLY A 420 20.81 10.36 -12.30
CA GLY A 420 21.26 8.97 -12.18
C GLY A 420 22.24 8.82 -11.01
N GLY A 421 22.12 7.72 -10.29
CA GLY A 421 23.03 7.37 -9.19
C GLY A 421 24.45 7.03 -9.70
N ASN A 422 25.46 7.28 -8.86
CA ASN A 422 26.81 6.87 -9.19
C ASN A 422 26.97 5.35 -9.03
N ALA A 423 27.83 4.77 -9.86
CA ALA A 423 28.26 3.39 -9.69
C ALA A 423 29.14 3.22 -8.45
N GLY A 424 29.39 1.96 -8.12
CA GLY A 424 30.37 1.55 -7.14
C GLY A 424 31.81 1.88 -7.57
N THR A 425 32.70 1.91 -6.56
CA THR A 425 34.06 2.39 -6.79
C THR A 425 34.86 1.55 -7.78
N PHE A 426 34.74 0.20 -7.75
CA PHE A 426 35.57 -0.66 -8.59
C PHE A 426 34.92 -0.99 -9.94
N TYR A 427 33.72 -1.48 -9.93
CA TYR A 427 33.04 -1.93 -11.11
C TYR A 427 31.57 -1.53 -11.11
N GLY A 428 31.11 -0.95 -12.21
CA GLY A 428 29.71 -0.63 -12.45
C GLY A 428 29.53 0.61 -13.32
N SER A 429 28.40 0.67 -13.99
CA SER A 429 28.01 1.81 -14.80
C SER A 429 27.18 2.80 -13.96
N GLY A 430 27.36 4.08 -14.21
CA GLY A 430 26.49 5.13 -13.68
C GLY A 430 25.05 4.92 -14.13
N GLY A 431 24.08 5.29 -13.28
CA GLY A 431 22.67 5.28 -13.67
C GLY A 431 22.35 6.38 -14.69
N ALA A 432 21.40 6.14 -15.58
CA ALA A 432 20.92 7.18 -16.49
C ALA A 432 20.15 8.27 -15.72
N GLY A 433 20.25 9.53 -16.14
CA GLY A 433 19.37 10.61 -15.68
C GLY A 433 17.95 10.42 -16.21
N GLY A 434 16.95 10.85 -15.44
CA GLY A 434 15.54 10.83 -15.84
C GLY A 434 15.24 11.89 -16.90
N ALA A 435 14.27 11.65 -17.78
CA ALA A 435 13.78 12.66 -18.71
C ALA A 435 13.03 13.77 -17.97
N GLY A 436 13.10 15.00 -18.46
CA GLY A 436 12.25 16.11 -18.02
C GLY A 436 10.80 15.94 -18.49
N GLY A 437 9.85 16.42 -17.70
CA GLY A 437 8.43 16.39 -18.02
C GLY A 437 8.04 17.38 -19.12
N GLU A 438 7.08 17.02 -19.93
CA GLU A 438 6.50 17.90 -20.95
C GLU A 438 5.61 18.98 -20.32
N SER A 439 5.35 20.08 -21.05
CA SER A 439 4.44 21.13 -20.64
C SER A 439 3.58 21.63 -21.80
N ASP A 440 2.37 22.11 -21.50
CA ASP A 440 1.51 22.73 -22.52
C ASP A 440 1.79 24.23 -22.65
N ASN A 441 1.72 24.98 -21.53
CA ASN A 441 1.69 26.44 -21.52
C ASN A 441 2.98 27.07 -20.95
N GLY A 442 3.74 26.37 -20.15
CA GLY A 442 4.99 26.87 -19.57
C GLY A 442 6.22 26.13 -20.06
N ASP A 443 7.29 26.22 -19.33
CA ASP A 443 8.56 25.61 -19.73
C ASP A 443 8.54 24.10 -19.56
N GLY A 444 9.17 23.36 -20.47
CA GLY A 444 9.44 21.95 -20.32
C GLY A 444 10.50 21.71 -19.24
N GLY A 445 10.39 20.58 -18.53
CA GLY A 445 11.34 20.18 -17.51
C GLY A 445 12.72 19.84 -18.07
N ASN A 446 13.78 20.10 -17.31
CA ASN A 446 15.13 19.71 -17.72
C ASN A 446 15.35 18.21 -17.44
N GLY A 447 16.09 17.54 -18.30
CA GLY A 447 16.55 16.18 -18.06
C GLY A 447 17.59 16.12 -16.93
N GLY A 448 17.59 15.00 -16.20
CA GLY A 448 18.53 14.70 -15.12
C GLY A 448 19.94 14.38 -15.64
N VAL A 449 20.96 14.62 -14.85
CA VAL A 449 22.34 14.25 -15.18
C VAL A 449 22.56 12.75 -15.03
N GLY A 450 23.40 12.15 -15.87
CA GLY A 450 23.84 10.77 -15.74
C GLY A 450 24.83 10.58 -14.59
N GLY A 451 24.78 9.42 -13.93
CA GLY A 451 25.67 9.05 -12.84
C GLY A 451 27.09 8.72 -13.33
N LYS A 452 28.08 8.87 -12.46
CA LYS A 452 29.49 8.51 -12.75
C LYS A 452 29.70 7.00 -12.70
N ALA A 453 30.57 6.48 -13.55
CA ALA A 453 31.00 5.09 -13.48
C ALA A 453 32.00 4.85 -12.33
N GLY A 454 32.19 3.56 -12.00
CA GLY A 454 33.32 3.09 -11.21
C GLY A 454 34.65 3.11 -11.96
N LEU A 455 35.67 2.45 -11.37
CA LEU A 455 36.98 2.33 -12.02
C LEU A 455 36.88 1.69 -13.40
N VAL A 456 36.02 0.66 -13.51
CA VAL A 456 35.66 -0.02 -14.76
C VAL A 456 34.16 0.07 -14.95
N GLY A 457 33.71 0.73 -16.01
CA GLY A 457 32.29 0.88 -16.33
C GLY A 457 32.01 2.14 -17.13
N GLU A 458 30.80 2.25 -17.62
CA GLU A 458 30.35 3.35 -18.46
C GLU A 458 29.66 4.44 -17.63
N GLY A 459 29.85 5.71 -17.99
CA GLY A 459 29.06 6.80 -17.46
C GLY A 459 27.59 6.65 -17.85
N GLY A 460 26.67 7.03 -16.96
CA GLY A 460 25.24 7.04 -17.26
C GLY A 460 24.88 8.11 -18.28
N ASN A 461 23.92 7.87 -19.16
CA ASN A 461 23.42 8.88 -20.08
C ASN A 461 22.68 9.97 -19.32
N GLY A 462 22.74 11.24 -19.80
CA GLY A 462 21.84 12.30 -19.36
C GLY A 462 20.43 12.06 -19.88
N GLY A 463 19.43 12.52 -19.14
CA GLY A 463 18.02 12.49 -19.54
C GLY A 463 17.69 13.57 -20.57
N ASP A 464 16.73 13.32 -21.44
CA ASP A 464 16.25 14.30 -22.41
C ASP A 464 15.45 15.42 -21.72
N GLY A 465 15.43 16.62 -22.30
CA GLY A 465 14.54 17.71 -21.88
C GLY A 465 13.09 17.43 -22.25
N GLY A 466 12.13 17.99 -21.52
CA GLY A 466 10.70 17.92 -21.82
C GLY A 466 10.28 18.95 -22.88
N ALA A 467 9.46 18.54 -23.84
CA ALA A 467 8.91 19.41 -24.86
C ALA A 467 7.81 20.34 -24.30
N THR A 468 7.56 21.47 -25.00
CA THR A 468 6.45 22.36 -24.65
C THR A 468 5.83 22.99 -25.89
N ILE A 469 4.53 23.27 -25.80
CA ILE A 469 3.77 23.92 -26.88
C ILE A 469 3.98 25.45 -26.88
N ALA A 470 4.08 26.06 -25.70
CA ALA A 470 4.11 27.54 -25.59
C ALA A 470 5.40 28.11 -25.00
N GLY A 471 5.98 27.42 -24.01
CA GLY A 471 7.16 27.87 -23.26
C GLY A 471 8.49 27.58 -23.95
N LYS A 472 9.56 27.58 -23.15
CA LYS A 472 10.90 27.14 -23.53
C LYS A 472 11.04 25.64 -23.33
N GLY A 473 11.55 24.93 -24.33
CA GLY A 473 11.86 23.49 -24.18
C GLY A 473 12.89 23.24 -23.10
N GLY A 474 12.76 22.12 -22.41
CA GLY A 474 13.71 21.68 -21.40
C GLY A 474 15.09 21.38 -21.95
N SER A 475 16.11 21.59 -21.16
CA SER A 475 17.50 21.24 -21.49
C SER A 475 17.77 19.77 -21.24
N GLY A 476 18.54 19.12 -22.09
CA GLY A 476 19.04 17.78 -21.83
C GLY A 476 20.05 17.77 -20.67
N GLY A 477 20.06 16.70 -19.89
CA GLY A 477 21.02 16.48 -18.82
C GLY A 477 22.40 16.07 -19.34
N ASN A 478 23.46 16.38 -18.63
CA ASN A 478 24.80 15.95 -19.00
C ASN A 478 24.99 14.45 -18.78
N GLY A 479 25.78 13.80 -19.63
CA GLY A 479 26.24 12.44 -19.43
C GLY A 479 27.22 12.34 -18.26
N GLY A 480 27.24 11.18 -17.61
CA GLY A 480 28.19 10.85 -16.55
C GLY A 480 29.57 10.49 -17.09
N ASN A 481 30.61 10.72 -16.32
CA ASN A 481 31.98 10.37 -16.71
C ASN A 481 32.28 8.91 -16.40
N ALA A 482 33.04 8.25 -17.27
CA ALA A 482 33.79 7.05 -16.92
C ALA A 482 35.05 7.45 -16.12
N TRP A 483 35.71 6.48 -15.43
CA TRP A 483 36.89 6.79 -14.66
C TRP A 483 38.17 6.26 -15.33
N LEU A 484 38.47 4.95 -15.20
CA LEU A 484 39.71 4.39 -15.76
C LEU A 484 39.47 3.76 -17.14
N THR A 485 38.49 2.88 -17.23
CA THR A 485 38.09 2.23 -18.49
C THR A 485 36.55 2.28 -18.63
N GLY A 486 36.11 2.59 -19.84
CA GLY A 486 34.69 2.65 -20.20
C GLY A 486 34.33 3.94 -20.95
N GLN A 487 33.20 3.93 -21.60
CA GLN A 487 32.72 5.10 -22.35
C GLN A 487 32.10 6.12 -21.40
N GLY A 488 32.26 7.41 -21.71
CA GLY A 488 31.44 8.47 -21.11
C GLY A 488 29.97 8.32 -21.52
N GLY A 489 29.04 8.66 -20.63
CA GLY A 489 27.61 8.68 -20.96
C GLY A 489 27.27 9.77 -21.98
N ASN A 490 26.31 9.54 -22.86
CA ASN A 490 25.83 10.56 -23.78
C ASN A 490 25.09 11.67 -23.04
N GLY A 491 25.17 12.90 -23.53
CA GLY A 491 24.29 13.99 -23.11
C GLY A 491 22.86 13.77 -23.59
N GLY A 492 21.88 14.22 -22.81
CA GLY A 492 20.47 14.20 -23.19
C GLY A 492 20.13 15.21 -24.28
N ASN A 493 19.10 14.95 -25.06
CA ASN A 493 18.64 15.84 -26.12
C ASN A 493 17.95 17.08 -25.54
N ALA A 494 18.11 18.21 -26.21
CA ALA A 494 17.30 19.39 -25.94
C ALA A 494 15.88 19.19 -26.47
N ALA A 495 14.90 19.79 -25.81
CA ALA A 495 13.52 19.72 -26.27
C ALA A 495 13.10 21.01 -27.00
N PHE A 496 12.11 20.86 -27.90
CA PHE A 496 11.46 21.95 -28.58
C PHE A 496 10.56 22.74 -27.63
N GLY A 497 10.53 24.07 -27.82
CA GLY A 497 9.57 24.95 -27.23
C GLY A 497 9.34 26.17 -28.13
N LYS A 498 8.10 26.67 -28.21
CA LYS A 498 7.74 27.81 -29.07
C LYS A 498 8.49 29.09 -28.66
N ALA A 499 8.74 29.30 -27.36
CA ALA A 499 9.51 30.46 -26.86
C ALA A 499 11.03 30.25 -26.96
N GLY A 500 11.49 29.05 -27.31
CA GLY A 500 12.90 28.69 -27.52
C GLY A 500 13.17 27.26 -27.22
N THR A 501 14.22 26.72 -27.83
CA THR A 501 14.70 25.34 -27.51
C THR A 501 15.49 25.34 -26.22
N GLY A 502 15.55 24.17 -25.54
CA GLY A 502 16.49 23.92 -24.48
C GLY A 502 17.96 23.88 -24.96
N SER A 503 18.89 23.77 -24.06
CA SER A 503 20.31 23.43 -24.37
C SER A 503 20.49 21.93 -24.39
N VAL A 504 21.39 21.47 -25.25
CA VAL A 504 21.78 20.04 -25.26
C VAL A 504 22.62 19.70 -24.03
N GLY A 505 22.50 18.47 -23.56
CA GLY A 505 23.40 17.92 -22.55
C GLY A 505 24.80 17.64 -23.15
N VAL A 506 25.82 17.85 -22.37
CA VAL A 506 27.21 17.55 -22.77
C VAL A 506 27.49 16.06 -22.47
N GLY A 507 28.13 15.38 -23.41
CA GLY A 507 28.59 14.01 -23.20
C GLY A 507 29.66 13.94 -22.10
N GLY A 508 29.66 12.86 -21.32
CA GLY A 508 30.63 12.63 -20.27
C GLY A 508 32.01 12.26 -20.82
N ALA A 509 33.06 12.45 -20.03
CA ALA A 509 34.41 12.02 -20.39
C ALA A 509 34.53 10.49 -20.38
N GLY A 510 35.22 9.94 -21.38
CA GLY A 510 35.62 8.53 -21.41
C GLY A 510 36.74 8.24 -20.41
N GLY A 511 37.03 6.96 -20.21
CA GLY A 511 38.05 6.49 -19.27
C GLY A 511 39.47 6.93 -19.64
N LEU A 512 40.30 7.11 -18.64
CA LEU A 512 41.69 7.59 -18.80
C LEU A 512 42.59 6.61 -19.59
N LEU A 513 42.35 5.28 -19.48
CA LEU A 513 43.13 4.26 -20.19
C LEU A 513 42.43 3.82 -21.46
N GLU A 514 41.14 3.65 -21.43
CA GLU A 514 40.34 3.14 -22.55
C GLU A 514 38.90 3.65 -22.43
N GLY A 515 38.40 4.20 -23.52
CA GLY A 515 37.00 4.66 -23.65
C GLY A 515 36.90 5.93 -24.46
N GLN A 516 35.76 6.10 -25.09
CA GLN A 516 35.43 7.31 -25.86
C GLN A 516 34.61 8.24 -24.97
N ASN A 517 34.71 9.54 -25.21
CA ASN A 517 33.77 10.50 -24.63
C ASN A 517 32.35 10.21 -25.15
N GLY A 518 31.35 10.45 -24.30
CA GLY A 518 29.95 10.41 -24.72
C GLY A 518 29.67 11.50 -25.77
N GLU A 519 28.69 11.25 -26.59
CA GLU A 519 28.23 12.25 -27.55
C GLU A 519 27.39 13.31 -26.84
N ASN A 520 27.44 14.56 -27.34
CA ASN A 520 26.51 15.59 -26.89
C ASN A 520 25.10 15.27 -27.37
N GLY A 521 24.10 15.70 -26.64
CA GLY A 521 22.71 15.59 -27.05
C GLY A 521 22.42 16.34 -28.36
N LEU A 522 21.29 16.05 -28.95
CA LEU A 522 20.84 16.67 -30.20
C LEU A 522 19.88 17.83 -29.93
N LEU A 523 19.92 18.84 -30.83
CA LEU A 523 18.87 19.84 -30.91
C LEU A 523 17.65 19.23 -31.63
N PRO A 524 16.44 19.59 -31.28
CA PRO A 524 15.25 19.16 -32.00
C PRO A 524 15.30 19.68 -33.45
N SER A 525 15.04 18.80 -34.41
CA SER A 525 15.02 19.08 -35.87
C SER A 525 13.73 19.79 -36.30
#